data_6b3d8c54c9cc2e9354a4357c5738b593
#
_entry.id   6b3d8c54c9cc2e9354a4357c5738b593
#
_cell.length_a   1.000
_cell.length_b   1.000
_cell.length_c   1.000
_cell.angle_alpha   90.00
_cell.angle_beta   90.00
_cell.angle_gamma   90.00
#
_symmetry.space_group_name_H-M   'P 1'
#
loop_
_entity.id
_entity.type
_entity.pdbx_description
1 polymer ?
#
loop_
_entity_poly.entity_id
_entity_poly.type
_entity_poly.pdbx_seq_one_letter_code
_entity_poly.pdbx_strand_id
1 'polypeptide(L)'
;MERSEHRPGFRPQTWRFAWDEFGHLRQVDTPDGERWQYRYDAFGRRTAKQCSTPTRKQAPRQHFLWLGSKLIERWDWRDADQATPDAPATPPSVTRWHYRSGSFTPLAQETLRQPDDPASQCYPLASDPNGSPHTLFASNGDILWRASHTLWGAAVPAQLAALTPHWGSSANHAPDCPLRFAGQWHDAESGLHYNLHRYYDPASGQYLSPDPLGLAGGLRTHAYVHDPLQWIDPWGLIKCGLTGNDVGDATNLPIIKPGTPLWKQAVNTIKNGGKSNFRTANKADAEKLLTESKGSIEKMDTYTETPYKRGYENHPNEQNTANAPENNLPHIKWKDWSTGKSSGGTGHIFHE
;
A
#
# COMPACT_ATOMS: atom_id res chain seq x y z
N MET A 1 -23.42 -4.16 4.43
CA MET A 1 -22.64 -4.39 5.67
C MET A 1 -22.82 -3.20 6.60
N GLU A 2 -22.87 -3.42 7.91
CA GLU A 2 -23.07 -2.36 8.91
C GLU A 2 -22.03 -2.52 10.03
N ARG A 3 -21.46 -1.39 10.49
CA ARG A 3 -20.55 -1.33 11.64
C ARG A 3 -21.13 -0.37 12.65
N SER A 4 -21.28 -0.78 13.91
CA SER A 4 -21.75 0.06 15.01
C SER A 4 -20.70 0.15 16.11
N GLU A 5 -20.38 1.36 16.51
CA GLU A 5 -19.52 1.65 17.66
C GLU A 5 -20.37 2.09 18.85
N HIS A 6 -20.17 1.43 19.98
CA HIS A 6 -20.86 1.73 21.22
C HIS A 6 -19.88 2.38 22.20
N ARG A 7 -20.21 3.59 22.66
CA ARG A 7 -19.50 4.26 23.75
C ARG A 7 -20.45 4.43 24.93
N PRO A 8 -20.07 4.05 26.16
CA PRO A 8 -20.92 4.23 27.34
C PRO A 8 -21.41 5.69 27.47
N GLY A 9 -22.71 5.88 27.62
CA GLY A 9 -23.34 7.21 27.76
C GLY A 9 -23.60 7.94 26.43
N PHE A 10 -23.27 7.36 25.27
CA PHE A 10 -23.53 7.96 23.95
C PHE A 10 -24.43 7.07 23.11
N ARG A 11 -25.13 7.67 22.15
CA ARG A 11 -25.86 6.89 21.14
C ARG A 11 -24.87 6.09 20.26
N PRO A 12 -25.19 4.85 19.87
CA PRO A 12 -24.36 4.08 18.94
C PRO A 12 -24.13 4.86 17.64
N GLN A 13 -22.89 4.88 17.20
CA GLN A 13 -22.52 5.41 15.89
C GLN A 13 -22.54 4.28 14.89
N THR A 14 -23.31 4.43 13.81
CA THR A 14 -23.50 3.35 12.83
C THR A 14 -23.11 3.83 11.44
N TRP A 15 -22.21 3.09 10.80
CA TRP A 15 -21.85 3.23 9.39
C TRP A 15 -22.52 2.12 8.58
N ARG A 16 -23.04 2.45 7.40
CA ARG A 16 -23.57 1.48 6.45
C ARG A 16 -22.74 1.49 5.18
N PHE A 17 -22.31 0.30 4.74
CA PHE A 17 -21.44 0.10 3.59
C PHE A 17 -22.19 -0.64 2.49
N ALA A 18 -22.19 -0.11 1.27
CA ALA A 18 -22.71 -0.78 0.07
C ALA A 18 -21.55 -1.13 -0.87
N TRP A 19 -21.52 -2.39 -1.29
CA TRP A 19 -20.49 -2.97 -2.15
C TRP A 19 -21.09 -3.36 -3.50
N ASP A 20 -20.27 -3.36 -4.56
CA ASP A 20 -20.65 -3.95 -5.83
C ASP A 20 -20.31 -5.46 -5.87
N GLU A 21 -20.67 -6.10 -6.99
CA GLU A 21 -20.44 -7.52 -7.23
C GLU A 21 -18.95 -7.91 -7.34
N PHE A 22 -18.07 -6.93 -7.58
CA PHE A 22 -16.62 -7.10 -7.63
C PHE A 22 -15.93 -6.87 -6.27
N GLY A 23 -16.71 -6.58 -5.22
CA GLY A 23 -16.18 -6.31 -3.89
C GLY A 23 -15.63 -4.90 -3.70
N HIS A 24 -15.93 -3.95 -4.58
CA HIS A 24 -15.56 -2.56 -4.38
C HIS A 24 -16.60 -1.83 -3.53
N LEU A 25 -16.13 -1.04 -2.56
CA LEU A 25 -16.99 -0.18 -1.75
C LEU A 25 -17.55 0.96 -2.61
N ARG A 26 -18.87 0.99 -2.81
CA ARG A 26 -19.54 1.99 -3.67
C ARG A 26 -20.10 3.15 -2.86
N GLN A 27 -20.50 2.91 -1.63
CA GLN A 27 -21.11 3.92 -0.77
C GLN A 27 -20.83 3.67 0.70
N VAL A 28 -20.69 4.76 1.43
CA VAL A 28 -20.70 4.78 2.91
C VAL A 28 -21.72 5.80 3.36
N ASP A 29 -22.66 5.38 4.21
CA ASP A 29 -23.50 6.28 4.99
C ASP A 29 -22.90 6.39 6.39
N THR A 30 -22.60 7.62 6.82
CA THR A 30 -21.94 7.90 8.10
C THR A 30 -22.95 8.18 9.20
N PRO A 31 -22.57 8.07 10.50
CA PRO A 31 -23.48 8.33 11.63
C PRO A 31 -24.03 9.74 11.69
N ASP A 32 -23.34 10.73 11.15
CA ASP A 32 -23.74 12.12 11.06
C ASP A 32 -24.62 12.45 9.83
N GLY A 33 -24.96 11.43 9.04
CA GLY A 33 -25.90 11.52 7.92
C GLY A 33 -25.25 11.84 6.57
N GLU A 34 -23.95 11.92 6.50
CA GLU A 34 -23.28 12.08 5.21
C GLU A 34 -23.33 10.78 4.39
N ARG A 35 -23.46 10.94 3.07
CA ARG A 35 -23.37 9.84 2.11
C ARG A 35 -22.19 10.06 1.19
N TRP A 36 -21.23 9.14 1.26
CA TRP A 36 -20.04 9.14 0.43
C TRP A 36 -20.16 8.11 -0.68
N GLN A 37 -19.73 8.47 -1.90
CA GLN A 37 -19.73 7.62 -3.07
C GLN A 37 -18.33 7.50 -3.64
N TYR A 38 -18.00 6.29 -4.13
CA TYR A 38 -16.67 5.94 -4.65
C TYR A 38 -16.76 5.46 -6.09
N ARG A 39 -15.76 5.84 -6.90
CA ARG A 39 -15.63 5.42 -8.29
C ARG A 39 -14.29 4.74 -8.52
N TYR A 40 -14.29 3.76 -9.42
CA TYR A 40 -13.12 2.95 -9.72
C TYR A 40 -12.92 2.87 -11.24
N ASP A 41 -11.68 2.63 -11.67
CA ASP A 41 -11.35 2.30 -13.05
C ASP A 41 -11.48 0.79 -13.31
N ALA A 42 -11.21 0.38 -14.56
CA ALA A 42 -11.27 -1.02 -14.97
C ALA A 42 -10.22 -1.94 -14.30
N PHE A 43 -9.25 -1.36 -13.59
CA PHE A 43 -8.23 -2.10 -12.83
C PHE A 43 -8.57 -2.19 -11.33
N GLY A 44 -9.76 -1.73 -10.92
CA GLY A 44 -10.19 -1.69 -9.53
C GLY A 44 -9.54 -0.57 -8.70
N ARG A 45 -8.81 0.38 -9.33
CA ARG A 45 -8.20 1.51 -8.62
C ARG A 45 -9.23 2.60 -8.42
N ARG A 46 -9.34 3.10 -7.19
CA ARG A 46 -10.27 4.19 -6.87
C ARG A 46 -9.85 5.49 -7.55
N THR A 47 -10.70 6.02 -8.43
CA THR A 47 -10.44 7.25 -9.19
C THR A 47 -11.09 8.48 -8.58
N ALA A 48 -12.15 8.30 -7.80
CA ALA A 48 -12.80 9.42 -7.13
C ALA A 48 -13.55 9.01 -5.86
N LYS A 49 -13.72 9.95 -4.94
CA LYS A 49 -14.73 9.90 -3.88
C LYS A 49 -15.41 11.27 -3.73
N GLN A 50 -16.68 11.24 -3.35
CA GLN A 50 -17.47 12.49 -3.21
C GLN A 50 -18.56 12.29 -2.16
N CYS A 51 -18.78 13.31 -1.36
CA CYS A 51 -19.94 13.39 -0.47
C CYS A 51 -21.15 13.91 -1.27
N SER A 52 -22.24 13.12 -1.35
CA SER A 52 -23.47 13.48 -2.06
C SER A 52 -24.52 14.17 -1.16
N THR A 53 -24.41 14.00 0.16
CA THR A 53 -25.28 14.66 1.15
C THR A 53 -24.41 15.28 2.26
N PRO A 54 -23.71 16.40 1.94
CA PRO A 54 -22.82 17.00 2.91
C PRO A 54 -23.62 17.66 4.07
N THR A 55 -23.16 17.44 5.29
CA THR A 55 -23.70 18.16 6.47
C THR A 55 -23.13 19.59 6.57
N ARG A 56 -22.06 19.87 5.81
CA ARG A 56 -21.38 21.16 5.68
C ARG A 56 -21.73 21.82 4.35
N LYS A 57 -21.55 23.15 4.27
CA LYS A 57 -21.89 23.94 3.06
C LYS A 57 -21.12 23.53 1.79
N GLN A 58 -20.06 22.76 1.90
CA GLN A 58 -19.24 22.32 0.77
C GLN A 58 -19.14 20.81 0.75
N ALA A 59 -19.51 20.21 -0.38
CA ALA A 59 -19.38 18.78 -0.61
C ALA A 59 -17.92 18.44 -0.98
N PRO A 60 -17.18 17.71 -0.15
CA PRO A 60 -15.82 17.30 -0.51
C PRO A 60 -15.85 16.35 -1.72
N ARG A 61 -15.09 16.69 -2.73
CA ARG A 61 -14.89 15.84 -3.90
C ARG A 61 -13.41 15.67 -4.14
N GLN A 62 -12.95 14.42 -4.24
CA GLN A 62 -11.56 14.07 -4.45
C GLN A 62 -11.40 13.19 -5.68
N HIS A 63 -10.39 13.47 -6.49
CA HIS A 63 -9.94 12.61 -7.58
C HIS A 63 -8.54 12.10 -7.27
N PHE A 64 -8.24 10.90 -7.74
CA PHE A 64 -7.00 10.19 -7.47
C PHE A 64 -6.32 9.81 -8.78
N LEU A 65 -5.02 10.11 -8.87
CA LEU A 65 -4.17 9.72 -9.99
C LEU A 65 -3.22 8.61 -9.56
N TRP A 66 -3.08 7.62 -10.41
CA TRP A 66 -2.30 6.42 -10.16
C TRP A 66 -1.17 6.23 -11.16
N LEU A 67 0.00 5.84 -10.65
CA LEU A 67 1.10 5.31 -11.45
C LEU A 67 1.26 3.81 -11.13
N GLY A 68 0.75 2.95 -12.03
CA GLY A 68 0.60 1.53 -11.74
C GLY A 68 -0.33 1.31 -10.55
N SER A 69 0.18 0.71 -9.48
CA SER A 69 -0.53 0.46 -8.22
C SER A 69 -0.28 1.51 -7.13
N LYS A 70 0.49 2.56 -7.42
CA LYS A 70 0.77 3.65 -6.48
C LYS A 70 -0.15 4.84 -6.73
N LEU A 71 -0.77 5.32 -5.66
CA LEU A 71 -1.50 6.58 -5.68
C LEU A 71 -0.46 7.71 -5.60
N ILE A 72 -0.37 8.52 -6.66
CA ILE A 72 0.63 9.58 -6.76
C ILE A 72 0.07 10.97 -6.55
N GLU A 73 -1.22 11.21 -6.83
CA GLU A 73 -1.85 12.51 -6.63
C GLU A 73 -3.27 12.38 -6.08
N ARG A 74 -3.65 13.36 -5.27
CA ARG A 74 -5.02 13.68 -4.89
C ARG A 74 -5.35 15.09 -5.34
N TRP A 75 -6.48 15.23 -6.00
CA TRP A 75 -7.04 16.50 -6.44
C TRP A 75 -8.27 16.81 -5.61
N ASP A 76 -8.19 17.83 -4.77
CA ASP A 76 -9.27 18.27 -3.88
C ASP A 76 -10.07 19.39 -4.56
N TRP A 77 -11.27 19.06 -4.98
CA TRP A 77 -12.23 20.03 -5.49
C TRP A 77 -13.00 20.59 -4.30
N ARG A 78 -12.90 21.87 -4.12
CA ARG A 78 -13.84 22.59 -3.28
C ARG A 78 -14.99 22.99 -4.20
N ASP A 79 -16.21 22.60 -3.87
CA ASP A 79 -17.38 23.23 -4.42
C ASP A 79 -17.43 24.66 -3.82
N ALA A 80 -16.41 25.45 -4.15
CA ALA A 80 -16.56 26.86 -4.17
C ALA A 80 -17.56 27.03 -5.28
N ASP A 81 -18.73 27.27 -4.82
CA ASP A 81 -19.70 27.91 -5.66
C ASP A 81 -20.43 26.93 -6.61
N GLN A 82 -21.66 26.82 -6.33
CA GLN A 82 -22.65 27.13 -7.39
C GLN A 82 -22.14 28.45 -8.02
N ALA A 83 -21.14 28.30 -8.90
CA ALA A 83 -20.61 29.38 -9.69
C ALA A 83 -21.80 30.05 -10.37
N THR A 84 -21.96 31.32 -10.13
CA THR A 84 -22.72 32.15 -11.06
C THR A 84 -22.14 31.85 -12.44
N PRO A 85 -22.93 31.75 -13.51
CA PRO A 85 -22.50 31.34 -14.85
C PRO A 85 -21.23 32.02 -15.37
N ASP A 86 -20.81 33.12 -14.77
CA ASP A 86 -19.70 33.97 -15.17
C ASP A 86 -18.45 33.91 -14.25
N ALA A 87 -18.43 33.13 -13.16
CA ALA A 87 -17.25 32.99 -12.34
C ALA A 87 -16.36 31.84 -12.82
N PRO A 88 -15.05 32.04 -13.07
CA PRO A 88 -14.15 30.96 -13.42
C PRO A 88 -14.11 29.94 -12.29
N ALA A 89 -14.25 28.64 -12.64
CA ALA A 89 -14.16 27.57 -11.69
C ALA A 89 -12.80 27.63 -10.96
N THR A 90 -12.83 27.63 -9.62
CA THR A 90 -11.60 27.60 -8.85
C THR A 90 -10.87 26.28 -9.13
N PRO A 91 -9.60 26.30 -9.55
CA PRO A 91 -8.85 25.07 -9.83
C PRO A 91 -8.71 24.24 -8.55
N PRO A 92 -8.68 22.89 -8.65
CA PRO A 92 -8.49 22.03 -7.49
C PRO A 92 -7.11 22.24 -6.89
N SER A 93 -7.00 22.12 -5.57
CA SER A 93 -5.69 21.95 -4.94
C SER A 93 -5.20 20.52 -5.17
N VAL A 94 -3.91 20.38 -5.41
CA VAL A 94 -3.29 19.08 -5.70
C VAL A 94 -2.31 18.73 -4.59
N THR A 95 -2.38 17.49 -4.09
CA THR A 95 -1.36 16.91 -3.24
C THR A 95 -0.72 15.76 -3.99
N ARG A 96 0.61 15.80 -4.13
CA ARG A 96 1.42 14.80 -4.82
C ARG A 96 2.36 14.12 -3.84
N TRP A 97 2.53 12.80 -3.98
CA TRP A 97 3.47 12.02 -3.18
C TRP A 97 4.60 11.50 -4.03
N HIS A 98 5.82 11.73 -3.57
CA HIS A 98 7.05 11.24 -4.18
C HIS A 98 7.51 10.00 -3.42
N TYR A 99 7.73 8.90 -4.13
CA TYR A 99 8.10 7.62 -3.55
C TYR A 99 9.54 7.24 -3.88
N ARG A 100 10.15 6.48 -3.00
CA ARG A 100 11.41 5.81 -3.31
C ARG A 100 11.21 4.91 -4.53
N SER A 101 12.19 4.92 -5.45
CA SER A 101 12.15 4.06 -6.63
C SER A 101 11.97 2.59 -6.24
N GLY A 102 11.09 1.87 -6.94
CA GLY A 102 10.79 0.46 -6.68
C GLY A 102 10.09 0.16 -5.35
N SER A 103 9.66 1.16 -4.55
CA SER A 103 9.12 0.99 -3.20
C SER A 103 7.80 1.75 -3.04
N PHE A 104 7.00 1.38 -2.04
CA PHE A 104 5.84 2.14 -1.56
C PHE A 104 6.19 3.14 -0.45
N THR A 105 7.48 3.30 -0.12
CA THR A 105 7.93 4.26 0.89
C THR A 105 7.84 5.68 0.36
N PRO A 106 6.99 6.56 0.91
CA PRO A 106 6.94 7.95 0.51
C PRO A 106 8.16 8.70 1.06
N LEU A 107 8.72 9.58 0.25
CA LEU A 107 9.86 10.42 0.60
C LEU A 107 9.47 11.87 0.86
N ALA A 108 8.42 12.33 0.16
CA ALA A 108 7.92 13.69 0.30
C ALA A 108 6.45 13.79 -0.11
N GLN A 109 5.78 14.78 0.44
CA GLN A 109 4.47 15.25 0.03
C GLN A 109 4.61 16.67 -0.52
N GLU A 110 4.09 16.91 -1.71
CA GLU A 110 4.09 18.20 -2.36
C GLU A 110 2.66 18.72 -2.46
N THR A 111 2.45 19.98 -2.09
CA THR A 111 1.14 20.65 -2.21
C THR A 111 1.23 21.76 -3.24
N LEU A 112 0.32 21.71 -4.21
CA LEU A 112 0.17 22.67 -5.28
C LEU A 112 -1.22 23.31 -5.18
N ARG A 113 -1.31 24.64 -5.38
CA ARG A 113 -2.62 25.33 -5.43
C ARG A 113 -3.38 25.02 -6.71
N GLN A 114 -2.65 24.67 -7.78
CA GLN A 114 -3.13 24.22 -9.07
C GLN A 114 -2.09 23.27 -9.69
N PRO A 115 -2.43 22.44 -10.69
CA PRO A 115 -1.56 21.38 -11.19
C PRO A 115 -0.15 21.80 -11.62
N ASP A 116 0.01 23.01 -12.15
CA ASP A 116 1.29 23.54 -12.66
C ASP A 116 1.79 24.74 -11.83
N ASP A 117 1.44 24.78 -10.54
CA ASP A 117 1.84 25.87 -9.67
C ASP A 117 3.38 25.90 -9.47
N PRO A 118 4.08 26.94 -9.93
CA PRO A 118 5.53 27.07 -9.72
C PRO A 118 5.90 27.31 -8.25
N ALA A 119 4.94 27.67 -7.40
CA ALA A 119 5.11 27.91 -5.97
C ALA A 119 4.70 26.71 -5.12
N SER A 120 4.93 25.48 -5.63
CA SER A 120 4.67 24.26 -4.88
C SER A 120 5.45 24.21 -3.55
N GLN A 121 4.82 23.61 -2.54
CA GLN A 121 5.46 23.39 -1.24
C GLN A 121 5.73 21.90 -1.06
N CYS A 122 7.01 21.56 -0.96
CA CYS A 122 7.47 20.20 -0.76
C CYS A 122 7.83 19.96 0.71
N TYR A 123 7.25 18.91 1.29
CA TYR A 123 7.40 18.53 2.68
C TYR A 123 8.06 17.15 2.77
N PRO A 124 9.29 17.06 3.28
CA PRO A 124 9.95 15.76 3.51
C PRO A 124 9.14 14.87 4.44
N LEU A 125 9.09 13.57 4.12
CA LEU A 125 8.44 12.53 4.92
C LEU A 125 9.48 11.57 5.49
N ALA A 126 9.43 11.35 6.81
CA ALA A 126 10.09 10.21 7.44
C ALA A 126 9.11 9.06 7.56
N SER A 127 9.56 7.87 7.21
CA SER A 127 8.82 6.62 7.30
C SER A 127 9.58 5.65 8.21
N ASP A 128 8.84 4.71 8.79
CA ASP A 128 9.42 3.59 9.51
C ASP A 128 10.06 2.55 8.54
N PRO A 129 10.70 1.50 9.04
CA PRO A 129 11.40 0.52 8.21
C PRO A 129 10.50 -0.19 7.19
N ASN A 130 9.21 -0.35 7.46
CA ASN A 130 8.24 -0.97 6.55
C ASN A 130 7.63 0.02 5.54
N GLY A 131 8.05 1.29 5.57
CA GLY A 131 7.64 2.32 4.62
C GLY A 131 6.39 3.09 5.02
N SER A 132 5.86 2.91 6.22
CA SER A 132 4.72 3.69 6.70
C SER A 132 5.16 5.09 7.10
N PRO A 133 4.54 6.17 6.58
CA PRO A 133 4.92 7.52 6.94
C PRO A 133 4.56 7.83 8.40
N HIS A 134 5.49 8.44 9.12
CA HIS A 134 5.23 8.80 10.51
C HIS A 134 5.47 10.27 10.86
N THR A 135 6.27 11.01 10.08
CA THR A 135 6.52 12.43 10.36
C THR A 135 6.65 13.22 9.07
N LEU A 136 5.96 14.34 9.00
CA LEU A 136 6.07 15.32 7.92
C LEU A 136 6.75 16.58 8.45
N PHE A 137 7.73 17.08 7.70
CA PHE A 137 8.53 18.22 8.09
C PHE A 137 8.28 19.42 7.18
N ALA A 138 8.38 20.62 7.75
CA ALA A 138 8.56 21.85 6.99
C ALA A 138 9.98 21.94 6.44
N SER A 139 10.21 22.86 5.50
CA SER A 139 11.54 23.13 4.92
C SER A 139 12.59 23.61 5.94
N ASN A 140 12.15 24.20 7.04
CA ASN A 140 13.01 24.64 8.16
C ASN A 140 13.27 23.54 9.20
N GLY A 141 12.71 22.33 8.99
CA GLY A 141 12.85 21.18 9.89
C GLY A 141 11.78 21.06 10.98
N ASP A 142 10.85 22.01 11.08
CA ASP A 142 9.73 21.91 12.02
C ASP A 142 8.82 20.73 11.68
N ILE A 143 8.31 20.05 12.71
CA ILE A 143 7.36 18.96 12.54
C ILE A 143 5.97 19.55 12.30
N LEU A 144 5.41 19.28 11.11
CA LEU A 144 4.07 19.71 10.73
C LEU A 144 2.99 18.67 11.06
N TRP A 145 3.34 17.41 10.92
CA TRP A 145 2.45 16.30 11.18
C TRP A 145 3.22 15.10 11.71
N ARG A 146 2.61 14.38 12.64
CA ARG A 146 3.13 13.12 13.18
C ARG A 146 2.00 12.10 13.26
N ALA A 147 2.26 10.90 12.77
CA ALA A 147 1.36 9.76 12.94
C ALA A 147 1.31 9.35 14.41
N SER A 148 0.11 9.10 14.90
CA SER A 148 -0.12 8.50 16.22
C SER A 148 -1.09 7.33 16.02
N HIS A 149 -0.50 6.14 15.80
CA HIS A 149 -1.24 4.92 15.50
C HIS A 149 -0.83 3.78 16.42
N THR A 150 -1.76 2.87 16.67
CA THR A 150 -1.46 1.57 17.30
C THR A 150 -0.64 0.70 16.35
N LEU A 151 -0.16 -0.45 16.83
CA LEU A 151 0.56 -1.43 16.01
C LEU A 151 -0.20 -1.83 14.73
N TRP A 152 -1.53 -1.88 14.79
CA TRP A 152 -2.41 -2.24 13.67
C TRP A 152 -2.95 -1.03 12.89
N GLY A 153 -2.38 0.14 13.11
CA GLY A 153 -2.71 1.35 12.34
C GLY A 153 -3.95 2.11 12.80
N ALA A 154 -4.62 1.69 13.88
CA ALA A 154 -5.72 2.46 14.44
C ALA A 154 -5.20 3.77 15.04
N ALA A 155 -5.94 4.86 14.83
CA ALA A 155 -5.59 6.14 15.45
C ALA A 155 -5.59 6.03 16.99
N VAL A 156 -4.53 6.54 17.61
CA VAL A 156 -4.47 6.63 19.08
C VAL A 156 -5.41 7.74 19.52
N PRO A 157 -6.27 7.50 20.55
CA PRO A 157 -7.13 8.53 21.10
C PRO A 157 -6.35 9.78 21.52
N ALA A 158 -6.93 10.96 21.29
CA ALA A 158 -6.27 12.25 21.56
C ALA A 158 -5.75 12.38 23.01
N GLN A 159 -6.45 11.78 23.98
CA GLN A 159 -6.05 11.76 25.39
C GLN A 159 -4.72 11.02 25.62
N LEU A 160 -4.48 9.93 24.88
CA LEU A 160 -3.21 9.18 24.93
C LEU A 160 -2.15 9.83 24.08
N ALA A 161 -2.52 10.40 22.93
CA ALA A 161 -1.61 11.15 22.08
C ALA A 161 -1.04 12.40 22.80
N ALA A 162 -1.81 13.03 23.68
CA ALA A 162 -1.38 14.16 24.48
C ALA A 162 -0.30 13.81 25.53
N LEU A 163 -0.12 12.53 25.86
CA LEU A 163 0.94 12.06 26.75
C LEU A 163 2.30 11.89 26.04
N THR A 164 2.32 11.93 24.73
CA THR A 164 3.57 11.94 23.96
C THR A 164 4.11 13.37 23.89
N PRO A 165 5.44 13.60 24.03
CA PRO A 165 6.01 14.94 23.93
C PRO A 165 5.62 15.59 22.61
N HIS A 166 4.87 16.69 22.66
CA HIS A 166 4.57 17.51 21.50
C HIS A 166 5.78 18.39 21.21
N TRP A 167 6.56 18.00 20.24
CA TRP A 167 7.59 18.86 19.70
C TRP A 167 6.93 19.72 18.62
N GLY A 168 6.51 20.94 19.03
CA GLY A 168 6.13 22.03 18.12
C GLY A 168 5.12 21.71 17.04
N SER A 169 3.85 21.61 17.38
CA SER A 169 2.78 21.78 16.38
C SER A 169 2.36 23.24 16.38
N SER A 170 2.89 24.00 15.47
CA SER A 170 2.53 25.41 15.27
C SER A 170 2.02 25.59 13.85
N ALA A 171 0.81 25.15 13.57
CA ALA A 171 0.07 25.72 12.45
C ALA A 171 -1.39 25.23 12.41
N ASN A 172 -2.32 26.17 12.41
CA ASN A 172 -3.73 25.96 12.09
C ASN A 172 -3.99 25.45 10.64
N HIS A 173 -2.94 25.13 9.88
CA HIS A 173 -2.99 24.72 8.46
C HIS A 173 -1.91 23.68 8.11
N ALA A 174 -1.51 22.81 9.06
CA ALA A 174 -0.58 21.75 8.76
C ALA A 174 -1.16 20.81 7.69
N PRO A 175 -0.36 20.44 6.65
CA PRO A 175 -0.82 19.49 5.65
C PRO A 175 -1.08 18.13 6.30
N ASP A 176 -2.23 17.52 5.98
CA ASP A 176 -2.59 16.19 6.42
C ASP A 176 -1.91 15.13 5.55
N CYS A 177 -1.47 14.02 6.16
CA CYS A 177 -0.95 12.88 5.44
C CYS A 177 -1.91 11.68 5.59
N PRO A 178 -2.69 11.35 4.56
CA PRO A 178 -3.64 10.24 4.61
C PRO A 178 -3.00 8.87 4.35
N LEU A 179 -1.72 8.81 3.97
CA LEU A 179 -1.02 7.55 3.78
C LEU A 179 -0.87 6.80 5.10
N ARG A 180 -0.98 5.45 5.05
CA ARG A 180 -0.86 4.55 6.20
C ARG A 180 0.18 3.48 5.91
N PHE A 181 -0.07 2.21 6.22
CA PHE A 181 0.82 1.15 5.78
C PHE A 181 1.02 1.19 4.27
N ALA A 182 2.11 0.60 3.77
CA ALA A 182 2.43 0.62 2.34
C ALA A 182 1.22 0.28 1.47
N GLY A 183 0.85 1.18 0.56
CA GLY A 183 -0.33 1.06 -0.31
C GLY A 183 -1.67 1.47 0.30
N GLN A 184 -1.71 1.79 1.60
CA GLN A 184 -2.95 2.17 2.29
C GLN A 184 -3.21 3.67 2.30
N TRP A 185 -4.47 4.00 2.17
CA TRP A 185 -5.03 5.34 2.21
C TRP A 185 -6.14 5.45 3.26
N HIS A 186 -6.01 6.36 4.20
CA HIS A 186 -7.03 6.61 5.24
C HIS A 186 -8.23 7.37 4.69
N ASP A 187 -9.42 6.84 4.92
CA ASP A 187 -10.70 7.48 4.64
C ASP A 187 -11.31 7.98 5.93
N ALA A 188 -11.22 9.30 6.14
CA ALA A 188 -11.65 9.94 7.40
C ALA A 188 -13.15 9.75 7.69
N GLU A 189 -13.98 9.66 6.65
CA GLU A 189 -15.44 9.48 6.76
C GLU A 189 -15.82 8.11 7.33
N SER A 190 -15.00 7.08 7.08
CA SER A 190 -15.29 5.72 7.53
C SER A 190 -14.32 5.20 8.60
N GLY A 191 -13.16 5.85 8.73
CA GLY A 191 -12.06 5.37 9.55
C GLY A 191 -11.35 4.14 8.97
N LEU A 192 -11.75 3.69 7.77
CA LEU A 192 -11.14 2.57 7.08
C LEU A 192 -9.91 3.00 6.28
N HIS A 193 -9.07 2.03 5.94
CA HIS A 193 -7.96 2.25 5.02
C HIS A 193 -8.23 1.55 3.69
N TYR A 194 -8.36 2.32 2.62
CA TYR A 194 -8.44 1.79 1.27
C TYR A 194 -7.07 1.22 0.86
N ASN A 195 -7.02 -0.03 0.46
CA ASN A 195 -5.81 -0.75 0.07
C ASN A 195 -6.01 -1.46 -1.27
N LEU A 196 -6.16 -0.69 -2.34
CA LEU A 196 -6.34 -1.10 -3.74
C LEU A 196 -7.49 -2.09 -3.95
N HIS A 197 -7.33 -3.37 -3.61
CA HIS A 197 -8.34 -4.42 -3.81
C HIS A 197 -9.23 -4.66 -2.60
N ARG A 198 -8.88 -4.17 -1.42
CA ARG A 198 -9.63 -4.37 -0.17
C ARG A 198 -9.68 -3.10 0.68
N TYR A 199 -10.56 -3.12 1.65
CA TYR A 199 -10.61 -2.13 2.71
C TYR A 199 -10.18 -2.74 4.03
N TYR A 200 -9.20 -2.13 4.66
CA TYR A 200 -8.64 -2.54 5.93
C TYR A 200 -9.30 -1.76 7.07
N ASP A 201 -9.73 -2.46 8.10
CA ASP A 201 -10.22 -1.88 9.33
C ASP A 201 -9.11 -1.90 10.39
N PRO A 202 -8.50 -0.75 10.70
CA PRO A 202 -7.40 -0.69 11.66
C PRO A 202 -7.83 -0.98 13.10
N ALA A 203 -9.14 -0.87 13.43
CA ALA A 203 -9.65 -1.18 14.76
C ALA A 203 -9.67 -2.70 15.02
N SER A 204 -10.00 -3.50 14.01
CA SER A 204 -9.99 -4.96 14.09
C SER A 204 -8.67 -5.60 13.63
N GLY A 205 -7.81 -4.85 12.92
CA GLY A 205 -6.59 -5.35 12.33
C GLY A 205 -6.83 -6.30 11.13
N GLN A 206 -7.98 -6.17 10.46
CA GLN A 206 -8.42 -7.10 9.41
C GLN A 206 -8.99 -6.35 8.19
N TYR A 207 -9.02 -7.05 7.06
CA TYR A 207 -9.78 -6.62 5.89
C TYR A 207 -11.28 -6.90 6.07
N LEU A 208 -12.12 -6.02 5.52
CA LEU A 208 -13.59 -6.16 5.59
C LEU A 208 -14.14 -7.21 4.61
N SER A 209 -13.38 -7.53 3.55
CA SER A 209 -13.74 -8.54 2.56
C SER A 209 -12.71 -9.67 2.55
N PRO A 210 -13.10 -10.89 2.19
CA PRO A 210 -12.15 -11.98 2.01
C PRO A 210 -11.17 -11.64 0.88
N ASP A 211 -10.02 -12.28 0.92
CA ASP A 211 -9.01 -12.12 -0.13
C ASP A 211 -9.60 -12.55 -1.50
N PRO A 212 -9.53 -11.72 -2.54
CA PRO A 212 -9.96 -12.10 -3.89
C PRO A 212 -9.24 -13.34 -4.44
N LEU A 213 -8.07 -13.66 -3.89
CA LEU A 213 -7.30 -14.86 -4.22
C LEU A 213 -7.79 -16.10 -3.44
N GLY A 214 -8.76 -15.93 -2.55
CA GLY A 214 -9.24 -17.00 -1.68
C GLY A 214 -8.12 -17.56 -0.81
N LEU A 215 -8.05 -18.89 -0.70
CA LEU A 215 -7.01 -19.58 0.09
C LEU A 215 -5.60 -19.41 -0.48
N ALA A 216 -5.44 -19.01 -1.74
CA ALA A 216 -4.13 -18.71 -2.31
C ALA A 216 -3.48 -17.46 -1.67
N GLY A 217 -4.28 -16.54 -1.14
CA GLY A 217 -3.81 -15.39 -0.34
C GLY A 217 -3.48 -15.75 1.11
N GLY A 218 -3.77 -16.97 1.55
CA GLY A 218 -3.54 -17.48 2.91
C GLY A 218 -4.79 -18.08 3.57
N LEU A 219 -4.59 -18.89 4.61
CA LEU A 219 -5.68 -19.57 5.33
C LEU A 219 -6.65 -18.59 6.02
N ARG A 220 -6.16 -17.41 6.41
CA ARG A 220 -6.95 -16.36 7.02
C ARG A 220 -7.30 -15.32 5.96
N THR A 221 -8.38 -15.52 5.24
CA THR A 221 -8.78 -14.70 4.09
C THR A 221 -9.00 -13.21 4.41
N HIS A 222 -9.27 -12.85 5.66
CA HIS A 222 -9.46 -11.45 6.11
C HIS A 222 -8.23 -10.86 6.82
N ALA A 223 -7.18 -11.65 7.05
CA ALA A 223 -6.00 -11.12 7.73
C ALA A 223 -5.25 -10.11 6.85
N TYR A 224 -4.67 -9.07 7.48
CA TYR A 224 -3.66 -8.22 6.87
C TYR A 224 -2.36 -9.02 6.79
N VAL A 225 -1.36 -8.72 7.58
CA VAL A 225 -0.12 -9.47 7.67
C VAL A 225 0.03 -10.04 9.08
N HIS A 226 0.92 -11.00 9.30
CA HIS A 226 1.12 -11.56 10.64
C HIS A 226 1.96 -10.65 11.56
N ASP A 227 2.83 -9.83 10.98
CA ASP A 227 3.65 -8.85 11.69
C ASP A 227 3.72 -7.54 10.90
N PRO A 228 2.95 -6.50 11.28
CA PRO A 228 2.91 -5.24 10.55
C PRO A 228 4.17 -4.39 10.70
N LEU A 229 5.11 -4.77 11.58
CA LEU A 229 6.41 -4.10 11.69
C LEU A 229 7.40 -4.56 10.63
N GLN A 230 7.22 -5.77 10.09
CA GLN A 230 8.15 -6.38 9.14
C GLN A 230 7.51 -6.72 7.79
N TRP A 231 6.19 -6.86 7.75
CA TRP A 231 5.44 -7.30 6.58
C TRP A 231 4.50 -6.22 6.09
N ILE A 232 4.35 -6.14 4.78
CA ILE A 232 3.42 -5.21 4.12
C ILE A 232 2.57 -5.94 3.10
N ASP A 233 1.37 -5.43 2.86
CA ASP A 233 0.48 -5.87 1.79
C ASP A 233 0.03 -4.65 0.95
N PRO A 234 0.87 -4.15 0.02
CA PRO A 234 0.60 -2.92 -0.72
C PRO A 234 -0.61 -2.98 -1.64
N TRP A 235 -1.10 -4.17 -1.94
CA TRP A 235 -2.19 -4.38 -2.89
C TRP A 235 -3.48 -4.88 -2.24
N GLY A 236 -3.43 -5.26 -0.98
CA GLY A 236 -4.56 -5.91 -0.33
C GLY A 236 -4.84 -7.30 -0.90
N LEU A 237 -3.82 -8.05 -1.33
CA LEU A 237 -3.98 -9.36 -1.98
C LEU A 237 -3.09 -10.45 -1.39
N ILE A 238 -1.96 -10.11 -0.79
CA ILE A 238 -0.94 -11.09 -0.42
C ILE A 238 -0.26 -10.67 0.88
N LYS A 239 0.08 -11.64 1.69
CA LYS A 239 1.10 -11.49 2.72
C LYS A 239 2.47 -11.40 2.03
N CYS A 240 2.85 -10.21 1.59
CA CYS A 240 4.13 -10.01 0.93
C CYS A 240 5.19 -9.63 1.97
N GLY A 241 6.09 -10.55 2.26
CA GLY A 241 7.34 -10.23 2.95
C GLY A 241 8.26 -9.50 1.97
N LEU A 242 8.25 -8.16 2.00
CA LEU A 242 9.08 -7.34 1.10
C LEU A 242 10.40 -6.89 1.73
N THR A 243 10.65 -7.22 2.98
CA THR A 243 11.87 -6.79 3.65
C THR A 243 12.57 -7.97 4.29
N GLY A 244 13.81 -8.18 3.87
CA GLY A 244 14.73 -9.01 4.62
C GLY A 244 14.83 -10.46 4.18
N ASN A 245 15.70 -11.17 4.86
CA ASN A 245 16.12 -12.53 4.56
C ASN A 245 15.11 -13.62 5.00
N ASP A 246 13.99 -13.20 5.62
CA ASP A 246 13.05 -14.12 6.27
C ASP A 246 11.86 -14.37 5.34
N VAL A 247 11.94 -15.44 4.58
CA VAL A 247 10.81 -15.90 3.76
C VAL A 247 9.72 -16.50 4.62
N GLY A 248 10.01 -16.80 5.89
CA GLY A 248 9.18 -17.71 6.65
C GLY A 248 9.03 -19.04 5.88
N ASP A 249 8.19 -19.91 6.34
CA ASP A 249 7.91 -21.15 5.63
C ASP A 249 7.48 -20.86 4.16
N ALA A 250 8.30 -21.25 3.17
CA ALA A 250 8.05 -21.02 1.75
C ALA A 250 6.75 -21.68 1.27
N THR A 251 6.24 -22.67 1.99
CA THR A 251 4.94 -23.30 1.72
C THR A 251 3.76 -22.36 1.97
N ASN A 252 3.97 -21.29 2.73
CA ASN A 252 2.96 -20.24 2.96
C ASN A 252 2.84 -19.23 1.80
N LEU A 253 3.79 -19.22 0.86
CA LEU A 253 3.69 -18.39 -0.34
C LEU A 253 2.62 -18.96 -1.29
N PRO A 254 1.76 -18.12 -1.88
CA PRO A 254 0.78 -18.58 -2.86
C PRO A 254 1.49 -19.11 -4.12
N ILE A 255 0.99 -20.21 -4.66
CA ILE A 255 1.45 -20.72 -5.96
C ILE A 255 0.94 -19.79 -7.05
N ILE A 256 1.84 -19.07 -7.72
CA ILE A 256 1.51 -18.22 -8.86
C ILE A 256 1.59 -19.02 -10.16
N LYS A 257 0.62 -18.80 -11.06
CA LYS A 257 0.51 -19.52 -12.33
C LYS A 257 0.66 -18.60 -13.53
N PRO A 258 1.33 -19.03 -14.61
CA PRO A 258 1.45 -18.24 -15.84
C PRO A 258 0.11 -17.70 -16.34
N GLY A 259 0.12 -16.45 -16.80
CA GLY A 259 -1.06 -15.78 -17.36
C GLY A 259 -2.04 -15.17 -16.35
N THR A 260 -1.91 -15.46 -15.05
CA THR A 260 -2.76 -14.88 -14.01
C THR A 260 -2.37 -13.43 -13.68
N PRO A 261 -3.27 -12.63 -13.06
CA PRO A 261 -2.92 -11.30 -12.57
C PRO A 261 -1.72 -11.31 -11.62
N LEU A 262 -1.63 -12.30 -10.71
CA LEU A 262 -0.49 -12.48 -9.80
C LEU A 262 0.82 -12.74 -10.54
N TRP A 263 0.78 -13.50 -11.62
CA TRP A 263 1.96 -13.74 -12.46
C TRP A 263 2.47 -12.43 -13.06
N LYS A 264 1.58 -11.64 -13.67
CA LYS A 264 1.92 -10.33 -14.24
C LYS A 264 2.51 -9.39 -13.19
N GLN A 265 1.98 -9.45 -11.99
CA GLN A 265 2.44 -8.67 -10.86
C GLN A 265 3.84 -9.12 -10.41
N ALA A 266 4.07 -10.43 -10.26
CA ALA A 266 5.38 -10.99 -9.92
C ALA A 266 6.44 -10.61 -10.98
N VAL A 267 6.08 -10.70 -12.27
CA VAL A 267 6.93 -10.24 -13.38
C VAL A 267 7.33 -8.78 -13.20
N ASN A 268 6.36 -7.90 -12.93
CA ASN A 268 6.64 -6.47 -12.72
C ASN A 268 7.50 -6.22 -11.46
N THR A 269 7.25 -6.95 -10.38
CA THR A 269 8.02 -6.82 -9.14
C THR A 269 9.49 -7.19 -9.36
N ILE A 270 9.74 -8.34 -9.97
CA ILE A 270 11.11 -8.79 -10.29
C ILE A 270 11.77 -7.81 -11.28
N LYS A 271 11.05 -7.34 -12.29
CA LYS A 271 11.54 -6.41 -13.31
C LYS A 271 12.00 -5.08 -12.69
N ASN A 272 11.25 -4.58 -11.71
CA ASN A 272 11.53 -3.30 -11.04
C ASN A 272 12.67 -3.37 -10.01
N GLY A 273 13.19 -4.56 -9.73
CA GLY A 273 14.30 -4.75 -8.80
C GLY A 273 13.87 -4.87 -7.34
N GLY A 274 14.85 -4.89 -6.43
CA GLY A 274 14.63 -5.11 -5.00
C GLY A 274 14.76 -6.59 -4.60
N LYS A 275 14.42 -6.91 -3.33
CA LYS A 275 14.34 -8.30 -2.86
C LYS A 275 12.91 -8.79 -3.00
N SER A 276 12.73 -9.95 -3.62
CA SER A 276 11.40 -10.54 -3.78
C SER A 276 11.44 -12.06 -3.84
N ASN A 277 10.46 -12.67 -3.20
CA ASN A 277 10.32 -14.12 -3.11
C ASN A 277 8.94 -14.53 -3.62
N PHE A 278 8.90 -15.59 -4.43
CA PHE A 278 7.69 -16.11 -5.05
C PHE A 278 7.66 -17.62 -4.97
N ARG A 279 6.48 -18.24 -5.18
CA ARG A 279 6.34 -19.69 -5.33
C ARG A 279 5.57 -20.01 -6.60
N THR A 280 6.05 -20.96 -7.36
CA THR A 280 5.43 -21.49 -8.57
C THR A 280 5.06 -22.96 -8.39
N ALA A 281 4.23 -23.51 -9.27
CA ALA A 281 3.81 -24.91 -9.19
C ALA A 281 4.95 -25.89 -9.52
N ASN A 282 5.95 -25.44 -10.30
CA ASN A 282 7.06 -26.28 -10.74
C ASN A 282 8.24 -25.41 -11.15
N LYS A 283 9.40 -26.05 -11.35
CA LYS A 283 10.64 -25.40 -11.76
C LYS A 283 10.54 -24.70 -13.11
N ALA A 284 9.82 -25.27 -14.07
CA ALA A 284 9.68 -24.67 -15.41
C ALA A 284 8.95 -23.32 -15.33
N ASP A 285 7.94 -23.22 -14.47
CA ASP A 285 7.25 -21.97 -14.19
C ASP A 285 8.17 -20.96 -13.47
N ALA A 286 9.04 -21.41 -12.56
CA ALA A 286 10.00 -20.54 -11.90
C ALA A 286 11.01 -19.93 -12.89
N GLU A 287 11.55 -20.74 -13.79
CA GLU A 287 12.44 -20.29 -14.87
C GLU A 287 11.73 -19.37 -15.86
N LYS A 288 10.46 -19.66 -16.20
CA LYS A 288 9.61 -18.83 -17.05
C LYS A 288 9.35 -17.47 -16.41
N LEU A 289 9.03 -17.43 -15.12
CA LEU A 289 8.81 -16.18 -14.38
C LEU A 289 10.06 -15.29 -14.43
N LEU A 290 11.22 -15.88 -14.22
CA LEU A 290 12.48 -15.16 -14.25
C LEU A 290 12.80 -14.64 -15.66
N THR A 291 12.59 -15.46 -16.69
CA THR A 291 12.82 -15.10 -18.10
C THR A 291 11.88 -13.97 -18.55
N GLU A 292 10.60 -14.04 -18.22
CA GLU A 292 9.63 -12.97 -18.54
C GLU A 292 9.96 -11.65 -17.83
N SER A 293 10.58 -11.73 -16.64
CA SER A 293 10.90 -10.55 -15.83
C SER A 293 12.22 -9.88 -16.20
N LYS A 294 13.25 -10.67 -16.46
CA LYS A 294 14.64 -10.22 -16.66
C LYS A 294 15.19 -10.47 -18.06
N GLY A 295 14.38 -11.03 -18.94
CA GLY A 295 14.82 -11.45 -20.28
C GLY A 295 15.81 -12.62 -20.21
N SER A 296 16.77 -12.67 -21.13
CA SER A 296 17.83 -13.68 -21.08
C SER A 296 18.71 -13.48 -19.86
N ILE A 297 18.63 -14.41 -18.91
CA ILE A 297 19.45 -14.46 -17.70
C ILE A 297 20.13 -15.83 -17.65
N GLU A 298 21.44 -15.83 -17.43
CA GLU A 298 22.25 -17.03 -17.51
C GLU A 298 22.09 -17.88 -16.24
N LYS A 299 21.96 -19.20 -16.44
CA LYS A 299 22.03 -20.16 -15.34
C LYS A 299 23.48 -20.32 -14.92
N MET A 300 23.73 -20.14 -13.64
CA MET A 300 25.03 -20.33 -13.02
C MET A 300 25.11 -21.72 -12.37
N ASP A 301 26.29 -22.20 -12.17
CA ASP A 301 26.51 -23.43 -11.41
C ASP A 301 26.11 -23.19 -9.93
N THR A 302 25.48 -24.19 -9.35
CA THR A 302 25.08 -24.13 -7.93
C THR A 302 26.34 -24.04 -7.06
N TYR A 303 26.34 -23.10 -6.08
CA TYR A 303 27.46 -22.90 -5.15
C TYR A 303 28.77 -22.46 -5.79
N THR A 304 28.70 -21.63 -6.83
CA THR A 304 29.91 -21.04 -7.40
C THR A 304 30.62 -20.18 -6.35
N GLU A 305 31.92 -20.38 -6.18
CA GLU A 305 32.77 -19.57 -5.30
C GLU A 305 32.91 -18.12 -5.80
N THR A 306 32.76 -17.90 -7.09
CA THR A 306 32.86 -16.57 -7.71
C THR A 306 31.53 -15.88 -7.72
N PRO A 307 31.36 -14.74 -7.01
CA PRO A 307 30.09 -14.02 -6.97
C PRO A 307 29.77 -13.42 -8.35
N TYR A 308 28.71 -13.90 -8.97
CA TYR A 308 28.18 -13.31 -10.22
C TYR A 308 27.37 -12.05 -9.96
N LYS A 309 27.37 -11.13 -10.94
CA LYS A 309 26.56 -9.90 -10.86
C LYS A 309 25.16 -10.10 -11.44
N ARG A 310 24.98 -10.99 -12.40
CA ARG A 310 23.73 -11.31 -13.05
C ARG A 310 23.68 -12.78 -13.39
N GLY A 311 22.58 -13.44 -12.99
CA GLY A 311 22.40 -14.86 -13.22
C GLY A 311 21.42 -15.48 -12.22
N TYR A 312 21.22 -16.78 -12.32
CA TYR A 312 20.47 -17.54 -11.32
C TYR A 312 21.12 -18.91 -11.05
N GLU A 313 20.93 -19.38 -9.84
CA GLU A 313 21.34 -20.68 -9.35
C GLU A 313 20.12 -21.53 -9.04
N ASN A 314 20.23 -22.85 -9.21
CA ASN A 314 19.19 -23.77 -8.82
C ASN A 314 19.60 -24.50 -7.55
N HIS A 315 18.79 -24.40 -6.50
CA HIS A 315 19.01 -24.99 -5.17
C HIS A 315 17.97 -26.09 -4.88
N PRO A 316 18.12 -27.28 -5.42
CA PRO A 316 17.13 -28.34 -5.29
C PRO A 316 17.14 -29.00 -3.91
N ASN A 317 18.22 -28.86 -3.14
CA ASN A 317 18.48 -29.62 -1.92
C ASN A 317 18.75 -28.75 -0.67
N GLU A 318 18.45 -27.46 -0.73
CA GLU A 318 18.63 -26.53 0.41
C GLU A 318 17.43 -26.46 1.35
N GLN A 319 16.55 -27.46 1.32
CA GLN A 319 15.41 -27.51 2.22
C GLN A 319 15.88 -27.78 3.65
N ASN A 320 15.37 -26.96 4.58
CA ASN A 320 15.56 -27.17 6.03
C ASN A 320 17.01 -27.29 6.48
N THR A 321 17.92 -26.60 5.84
CA THR A 321 19.33 -26.55 6.27
C THR A 321 19.50 -25.61 7.48
N ALA A 322 20.54 -25.80 8.27
CA ALA A 322 20.85 -24.95 9.43
C ALA A 322 21.05 -23.47 9.05
N ASN A 323 21.45 -23.18 7.83
CA ASN A 323 21.71 -21.84 7.31
C ASN A 323 20.50 -21.21 6.61
N ALA A 324 19.45 -22.01 6.32
CA ALA A 324 18.22 -21.55 5.68
C ALA A 324 17.02 -22.41 6.15
N PRO A 325 16.72 -22.41 7.45
CA PRO A 325 15.65 -23.23 8.03
C PRO A 325 14.26 -22.93 7.46
N GLU A 326 14.11 -21.80 6.81
CA GLU A 326 12.86 -21.29 6.25
C GLU A 326 12.72 -21.60 4.75
N ASN A 327 13.79 -22.05 4.09
CA ASN A 327 13.77 -22.48 2.70
C ASN A 327 13.41 -23.97 2.61
N ASN A 328 12.15 -24.29 2.91
CA ASN A 328 11.65 -25.67 2.98
C ASN A 328 11.20 -26.24 1.62
N LEU A 329 11.41 -25.51 0.54
CA LEU A 329 11.14 -25.96 -0.83
C LEU A 329 12.36 -25.78 -1.73
N PRO A 330 12.52 -26.63 -2.79
CA PRO A 330 13.45 -26.36 -3.85
C PRO A 330 13.22 -24.96 -4.43
N HIS A 331 14.29 -24.28 -4.83
CA HIS A 331 14.14 -22.90 -5.33
C HIS A 331 15.22 -22.52 -6.33
N ILE A 332 14.91 -21.48 -7.10
CA ILE A 332 15.85 -20.71 -7.90
C ILE A 332 16.21 -19.46 -7.12
N LYS A 333 17.49 -19.25 -6.86
CA LYS A 333 18.03 -18.00 -6.36
C LYS A 333 18.53 -17.17 -7.52
N TRP A 334 18.01 -15.96 -7.67
CA TRP A 334 18.39 -15.07 -8.76
C TRP A 334 18.99 -13.76 -8.25
N LYS A 335 19.82 -13.17 -9.09
CA LYS A 335 20.49 -11.89 -8.85
C LYS A 335 20.64 -11.14 -10.17
N ASP A 336 20.36 -9.85 -10.15
CA ASP A 336 20.64 -8.94 -11.24
C ASP A 336 21.12 -7.60 -10.67
N TRP A 337 22.44 -7.46 -10.55
CA TRP A 337 23.09 -6.24 -10.05
C TRP A 337 23.84 -5.52 -11.18
N SER A 338 23.47 -5.76 -12.43
CA SER A 338 24.06 -5.11 -13.60
C SER A 338 23.88 -3.59 -13.57
N THR A 339 22.76 -3.10 -12.99
CA THR A 339 22.43 -1.70 -12.82
C THR A 339 22.62 -1.21 -11.36
N GLY A 340 23.23 -2.02 -10.49
CA GLY A 340 23.39 -1.72 -9.05
C GLY A 340 22.55 -2.63 -8.14
N LYS A 341 22.98 -2.82 -6.89
CA LYS A 341 22.29 -3.72 -5.94
C LYS A 341 20.84 -3.31 -5.64
N SER A 342 20.57 -2.02 -5.56
CA SER A 342 19.26 -1.48 -5.23
C SER A 342 18.30 -1.45 -6.42
N SER A 343 18.80 -1.30 -7.64
CA SER A 343 17.99 -1.20 -8.86
C SER A 343 17.80 -2.52 -9.59
N GLY A 344 18.74 -3.45 -9.47
CA GLY A 344 18.71 -4.72 -10.20
C GLY A 344 17.94 -5.84 -9.53
N GLY A 345 18.04 -5.94 -8.21
CA GLY A 345 17.30 -6.90 -7.40
C GLY A 345 17.90 -8.29 -7.22
N THR A 346 17.30 -9.04 -6.31
CA THR A 346 17.62 -10.42 -5.97
C THR A 346 16.42 -11.11 -5.31
N GLY A 347 16.39 -12.44 -5.28
CA GLY A 347 15.33 -13.16 -4.58
C GLY A 347 15.36 -14.65 -4.81
N HIS A 348 14.32 -15.31 -4.29
CA HIS A 348 14.11 -16.74 -4.46
C HIS A 348 12.77 -16.98 -5.15
N ILE A 349 12.73 -17.94 -6.06
CA ILE A 349 11.51 -18.46 -6.65
C ILE A 349 11.42 -19.92 -6.27
N PHE A 350 10.59 -20.19 -5.25
CA PHE A 350 10.33 -21.54 -4.75
C PHE A 350 9.44 -22.31 -5.73
N HIS A 351 9.59 -23.63 -5.78
CA HIS A 351 8.76 -24.50 -6.60
C HIS A 351 8.59 -25.87 -5.93
N GLU A 352 7.58 -26.60 -6.35
CA GLU A 352 7.35 -28.00 -5.96
C GLU A 352 8.22 -28.94 -6.77
#